data_1cca9f6946bf9b6a6a298dabc0380cfc
#
_entry.id   1cca9f6946bf9b6a6a298dabc0380cfc
#
_cell.length_a   1.000
_cell.length_b   1.000
_cell.length_c   1.000
_cell.angle_alpha   90.00
_cell.angle_beta   90.00
_cell.angle_gamma   90.00
#
_symmetry.space_group_name_H-M   'P 1'
#
loop_
_entity.id
_entity.type
_entity.pdbx_description
1 polymer ?
#
loop_
_entity_poly.entity_id
_entity_poly.type
_entity_poly.pdbx_seq_one_letter_code
_entity_poly.pdbx_strand_id
1 'polypeptide(L)'
;MALKAKATQEFVPIKEVRDGVIMLKNGGLCAIVLANSTNLSLKSYDEQKATIMQFQNFLNTLDFQIQISIQSRKLDIRSYLLLLENRMKVQTEPLLKLQTKEYMDFIKNFTENVSIMTKSFFVVVPYTPKTINLQNGILDNLFSKKNRAELKEAQKVDFEEKKSQLEQRVSVIQQGLGACGIKSAQLGTEEVVEVFYKVFNPGELEGKIKLE
;
A
#
# COMPACT_ATOMS: atom_id res chain seq x y z
N MET A 1 -24.80 -11.63 -31.73
CA MET A 1 -24.94 -11.11 -30.35
C MET A 1 -23.62 -10.48 -29.96
N ALA A 2 -23.56 -9.16 -29.86
CA ALA A 2 -22.35 -8.49 -29.38
C ALA A 2 -22.22 -8.75 -27.87
N LEU A 3 -21.16 -9.44 -27.47
CA LEU A 3 -20.80 -9.59 -26.07
C LEU A 3 -20.54 -8.17 -25.49
N LYS A 4 -21.44 -7.70 -24.63
CA LYS A 4 -21.24 -6.44 -23.89
C LYS A 4 -20.03 -6.64 -23.00
N ALA A 5 -18.86 -6.14 -23.41
CA ALA A 5 -17.67 -6.16 -22.59
C ALA A 5 -17.97 -5.38 -21.29
N LYS A 6 -17.78 -6.05 -20.15
CA LYS A 6 -17.90 -5.39 -18.84
C LYS A 6 -16.78 -4.38 -18.68
N ALA A 7 -17.08 -3.22 -18.11
CA ALA A 7 -16.07 -2.22 -17.83
C ALA A 7 -14.98 -2.81 -16.92
N THR A 8 -13.72 -2.47 -17.16
CA THR A 8 -12.56 -2.99 -16.39
C THR A 8 -12.74 -2.81 -14.87
N GLN A 9 -13.43 -1.75 -14.47
CA GLN A 9 -13.78 -1.46 -13.06
C GLN A 9 -14.66 -2.54 -12.39
N GLU A 10 -15.44 -3.29 -13.17
CA GLU A 10 -16.27 -4.37 -12.63
C GLU A 10 -15.44 -5.57 -12.16
N PHE A 11 -14.26 -5.78 -12.75
CA PHE A 11 -13.35 -6.88 -12.40
C PHE A 11 -12.52 -6.58 -11.15
N VAL A 12 -12.33 -5.30 -10.82
CA VAL A 12 -11.56 -4.92 -9.61
C VAL A 12 -12.41 -5.22 -8.37
N PRO A 13 -11.94 -6.06 -7.44
CA PRO A 13 -12.72 -6.46 -6.26
C PRO A 13 -12.81 -5.38 -5.18
N ILE A 14 -12.29 -4.18 -5.42
CA ILE A 14 -12.29 -3.05 -4.48
C ILE A 14 -13.62 -2.32 -4.61
N LYS A 15 -14.26 -2.05 -3.47
CA LYS A 15 -15.48 -1.26 -3.38
C LYS A 15 -15.14 0.22 -3.12
N GLU A 16 -14.34 0.48 -2.11
CA GLU A 16 -13.86 1.82 -1.74
C GLU A 16 -12.60 1.73 -0.88
N VAL A 17 -11.88 2.86 -0.75
CA VAL A 17 -10.76 3.03 0.18
C VAL A 17 -11.14 4.15 1.14
N ARG A 18 -11.09 3.86 2.44
CA ARG A 18 -11.47 4.80 3.49
C ARG A 18 -10.56 4.64 4.70
N ASP A 19 -10.01 5.75 5.21
CA ASP A 19 -9.13 5.78 6.38
C ASP A 19 -7.93 4.82 6.27
N GLY A 20 -7.34 4.66 5.06
CA GLY A 20 -6.26 3.70 4.81
C GLY A 20 -6.70 2.23 4.78
N VAL A 21 -8.01 1.96 4.86
CA VAL A 21 -8.59 0.62 4.79
C VAL A 21 -9.27 0.42 3.44
N ILE A 22 -8.99 -0.69 2.80
CA ILE A 22 -9.57 -1.10 1.53
C ILE A 22 -10.79 -1.96 1.83
N MET A 23 -11.96 -1.53 1.40
CA MET A 23 -13.19 -2.32 1.46
C MET A 23 -13.33 -3.13 0.18
N LEU A 24 -13.49 -4.43 0.32
CA LEU A 24 -13.71 -5.33 -0.80
C LEU A 24 -15.22 -5.48 -1.11
N LYS A 25 -15.55 -5.83 -2.35
CA LYS A 25 -16.94 -6.07 -2.79
C LYS A 25 -17.63 -7.22 -2.02
N ASN A 26 -16.84 -8.16 -1.48
CA ASN A 26 -17.33 -9.27 -0.65
C ASN A 26 -17.54 -8.91 0.83
N GLY A 27 -17.35 -7.63 1.20
CA GLY A 27 -17.49 -7.15 2.59
C GLY A 27 -16.26 -7.37 3.49
N GLY A 28 -15.18 -7.95 2.96
CA GLY A 28 -13.89 -8.04 3.64
C GLY A 28 -13.18 -6.70 3.67
N LEU A 29 -12.30 -6.53 4.64
CA LEU A 29 -11.41 -5.38 4.76
C LEU A 29 -9.96 -5.82 4.53
N CYS A 30 -9.13 -4.91 4.01
CA CYS A 30 -7.70 -5.11 3.89
C CYS A 30 -6.96 -3.82 4.27
N ALA A 31 -5.79 -3.96 4.89
CA ALA A 31 -4.83 -2.88 5.07
C ALA A 31 -3.52 -3.23 4.37
N ILE A 32 -2.79 -2.21 3.94
CA ILE A 32 -1.47 -2.38 3.33
C ILE A 32 -0.44 -1.74 4.26
N VAL A 33 0.58 -2.50 4.59
CA VAL A 33 1.74 -2.05 5.36
C VAL A 33 2.94 -1.99 4.42
N LEU A 34 3.56 -0.83 4.30
CA LEU A 34 4.83 -0.64 3.61
C LEU A 34 5.96 -1.04 4.56
N ALA A 35 6.89 -1.87 4.10
CA ALA A 35 8.07 -2.28 4.86
C ALA A 35 9.35 -1.85 4.15
N ASN A 36 10.33 -1.39 4.94
CA ASN A 36 11.66 -1.09 4.42
C ASN A 36 12.49 -2.35 4.23
N SER A 37 13.40 -2.31 3.26
CA SER A 37 14.42 -3.35 3.12
C SER A 37 15.59 -3.10 4.09
N THR A 38 16.13 -4.17 4.64
CA THR A 38 17.41 -4.20 5.35
C THR A 38 18.44 -4.97 4.54
N ASN A 39 19.67 -4.45 4.48
CA ASN A 39 20.74 -5.20 3.81
C ASN A 39 21.35 -6.21 4.80
N LEU A 40 20.95 -7.46 4.67
CA LEU A 40 21.41 -8.54 5.54
C LEU A 40 22.91 -8.83 5.37
N SER A 41 23.47 -8.61 4.18
CA SER A 41 24.89 -8.86 3.87
C SER A 41 25.85 -7.95 4.61
N LEU A 42 25.38 -6.82 5.15
CA LEU A 42 26.20 -5.91 5.96
C LEU A 42 26.25 -6.32 7.45
N LYS A 43 25.46 -7.31 7.84
CA LYS A 43 25.43 -7.82 9.22
C LYS A 43 26.42 -8.97 9.39
N SER A 44 26.92 -9.15 10.61
CA SER A 44 27.72 -10.32 10.97
C SER A 44 26.92 -11.61 10.82
N TYR A 45 27.59 -12.75 10.73
CA TYR A 45 26.93 -14.05 10.59
C TYR A 45 25.93 -14.34 11.71
N ASP A 46 26.29 -14.01 12.96
CA ASP A 46 25.42 -14.23 14.13
C ASP A 46 24.20 -13.32 14.10
N GLU A 47 24.35 -12.07 13.69
CA GLU A 47 23.24 -11.13 13.51
C GLU A 47 22.31 -11.54 12.35
N GLN A 48 22.87 -12.06 11.25
CA GLN A 48 22.07 -12.61 10.14
C GLN A 48 21.20 -13.77 10.64
N LYS A 49 21.80 -14.71 11.35
CA LYS A 49 21.12 -15.87 11.92
C LYS A 49 20.04 -15.44 12.92
N ALA A 50 20.35 -14.52 13.81
CA ALA A 50 19.41 -13.99 14.78
C ALA A 50 18.23 -13.31 14.09
N THR A 51 18.47 -12.50 13.05
CA THR A 51 17.39 -11.82 12.28
C THR A 51 16.49 -12.84 11.59
N ILE A 52 17.04 -13.90 11.02
CA ILE A 52 16.26 -14.98 10.38
C ILE A 52 15.42 -15.74 11.41
N MET A 53 15.98 -16.06 12.58
CA MET A 53 15.24 -16.71 13.65
C MET A 53 14.09 -15.83 14.17
N GLN A 54 14.32 -14.54 14.34
CA GLN A 54 13.28 -13.58 14.73
C GLN A 54 12.16 -13.52 13.71
N PHE A 55 12.49 -13.52 12.41
CA PHE A 55 11.50 -13.54 11.33
C PHE A 55 10.71 -14.86 11.31
N GLN A 56 11.35 -16.00 11.53
CA GLN A 56 10.65 -17.28 11.68
C GLN A 56 9.70 -17.26 12.87
N ASN A 57 10.13 -16.76 14.03
CA ASN A 57 9.28 -16.62 15.20
C ASN A 57 8.10 -15.70 14.92
N PHE A 58 8.32 -14.57 14.26
CA PHE A 58 7.24 -13.68 13.83
C PHE A 58 6.21 -14.41 12.96
N LEU A 59 6.66 -15.14 11.93
CA LEU A 59 5.72 -15.90 11.08
C LEU A 59 4.93 -16.95 11.86
N ASN A 60 5.55 -17.60 12.85
CA ASN A 60 4.90 -18.61 13.69
C ASN A 60 3.88 -18.01 14.69
N THR A 61 3.98 -16.71 14.99
CA THR A 61 2.99 -16.03 15.88
C THR A 61 1.73 -15.58 15.15
N LEU A 62 1.70 -15.67 13.83
CA LEU A 62 0.56 -15.24 13.03
C LEU A 62 -0.55 -16.31 13.06
N ASP A 63 -1.72 -15.93 13.55
CA ASP A 63 -2.95 -16.73 13.55
C ASP A 63 -3.87 -16.41 12.37
N PHE A 64 -3.43 -15.53 11.46
CA PHE A 64 -4.14 -15.10 10.26
C PHE A 64 -3.23 -15.10 9.03
N GLN A 65 -3.83 -15.13 7.87
CA GLN A 65 -3.10 -15.10 6.60
C GLN A 65 -2.62 -13.68 6.28
N ILE A 66 -1.42 -13.57 5.72
CA ILE A 66 -0.87 -12.34 5.15
C ILE A 66 -0.41 -12.61 3.73
N GLN A 67 -0.34 -11.55 2.93
CA GLN A 67 0.28 -11.61 1.61
C GLN A 67 1.45 -10.63 1.56
N ILE A 68 2.61 -11.12 1.15
CA ILE A 68 3.78 -10.28 0.91
C ILE A 68 3.88 -10.03 -0.60
N SER A 69 3.85 -8.76 -0.98
CA SER A 69 3.97 -8.32 -2.37
C SER A 69 5.24 -7.50 -2.55
N ILE A 70 6.07 -7.90 -3.50
CA ILE A 70 7.32 -7.20 -3.82
C ILE A 70 7.16 -6.59 -5.20
N GLN A 71 7.30 -5.27 -5.29
CA GLN A 71 7.25 -4.55 -6.56
C GLN A 71 8.63 -4.01 -6.90
N SER A 72 9.11 -4.30 -8.11
CA SER A 72 10.35 -3.75 -8.65
C SER A 72 9.99 -2.80 -9.79
N ARG A 73 10.45 -1.55 -9.71
CA ARG A 73 10.17 -0.51 -10.70
C ARG A 73 11.44 0.26 -11.02
N LYS A 74 11.50 0.83 -12.22
CA LYS A 74 12.57 1.78 -12.54
C LYS A 74 12.49 2.98 -11.61
N LEU A 75 13.66 3.42 -11.14
CA LEU A 75 13.78 4.62 -10.31
C LEU A 75 13.30 5.84 -11.11
N ASP A 76 12.30 6.54 -10.58
CA ASP A 76 11.85 7.81 -11.14
C ASP A 76 12.67 8.96 -10.53
N ILE A 77 13.47 9.59 -11.36
CA ILE A 77 14.33 10.72 -10.96
C ILE A 77 13.71 12.09 -11.28
N ARG A 78 12.54 12.12 -11.92
CA ARG A 78 11.93 13.40 -12.40
C ARG A 78 11.64 14.35 -11.25
N SER A 79 11.08 13.86 -10.15
CA SER A 79 10.82 14.68 -8.97
C SER A 79 12.11 15.25 -8.37
N TYR A 80 13.20 14.47 -8.41
CA TYR A 80 14.51 14.94 -7.98
C TYR A 80 15.09 16.00 -8.92
N LEU A 81 14.98 15.80 -10.22
CA LEU A 81 15.44 16.80 -11.21
C LEU A 81 14.65 18.12 -11.08
N LEU A 82 13.33 18.06 -10.85
CA LEU A 82 12.51 19.24 -10.57
C LEU A 82 12.96 19.98 -9.30
N LEU A 83 13.32 19.24 -8.24
CA LEU A 83 13.86 19.83 -7.02
C LEU A 83 15.17 20.58 -7.31
N LEU A 84 16.10 19.97 -8.07
CA LEU A 84 17.37 20.58 -8.45
C LEU A 84 17.15 21.81 -9.35
N GLU A 85 16.23 21.73 -10.30
CA GLU A 85 15.87 22.86 -11.17
C GLU A 85 15.34 24.05 -10.36
N ASN A 86 14.44 23.80 -9.41
CA ASN A 86 13.93 24.85 -8.52
C ASN A 86 15.03 25.43 -7.64
N ARG A 87 15.97 24.62 -7.16
CA ARG A 87 17.14 25.10 -6.41
C ARG A 87 18.05 25.94 -7.29
N MET A 88 18.30 25.53 -8.52
CA MET A 88 19.12 26.28 -9.51
C MET A 88 18.52 27.66 -9.81
N LYS A 89 17.18 27.79 -9.88
CA LYS A 89 16.50 29.08 -10.10
C LYS A 89 16.76 30.10 -8.98
N VAL A 90 16.91 29.63 -7.74
CA VAL A 90 17.12 30.49 -6.56
C VAL A 90 18.60 30.83 -6.34
N GLN A 91 19.53 30.05 -6.90
CA GLN A 91 20.96 30.33 -6.81
C GLN A 91 21.30 31.66 -7.47
N THR A 92 22.17 32.44 -6.83
CA THR A 92 22.67 33.73 -7.38
C THR A 92 24.03 33.58 -8.04
N GLU A 93 24.85 32.64 -7.57
CA GLU A 93 26.22 32.41 -8.05
C GLU A 93 26.21 31.69 -9.42
N PRO A 94 26.83 32.29 -10.48
CA PRO A 94 26.79 31.70 -11.82
C PRO A 94 27.51 30.34 -11.90
N LEU A 95 28.61 30.18 -11.16
CA LEU A 95 29.36 28.91 -11.14
C LEU A 95 28.54 27.77 -10.53
N LEU A 96 27.83 28.04 -9.44
CA LEU A 96 26.94 27.05 -8.80
C LEU A 96 25.77 26.66 -9.74
N LYS A 97 25.23 27.61 -10.51
CA LYS A 97 24.22 27.31 -11.54
C LYS A 97 24.75 26.34 -12.59
N LEU A 98 25.95 26.60 -13.08
CA LEU A 98 26.59 25.74 -14.09
C LEU A 98 26.83 24.33 -13.53
N GLN A 99 27.40 24.23 -12.33
CA GLN A 99 27.63 22.93 -11.67
C GLN A 99 26.32 22.16 -11.42
N THR A 100 25.25 22.83 -10.97
CA THR A 100 23.95 22.22 -10.79
C THR A 100 23.40 21.69 -12.12
N LYS A 101 23.52 22.42 -13.20
CA LYS A 101 23.09 22.00 -14.51
C LYS A 101 23.85 20.77 -14.99
N GLU A 102 25.19 20.81 -14.95
CA GLU A 102 26.03 19.66 -15.32
C GLU A 102 25.73 18.43 -14.51
N TYR A 103 25.47 18.59 -13.20
CA TYR A 103 25.05 17.49 -12.32
C TYR A 103 23.69 16.90 -12.74
N MET A 104 22.72 17.76 -13.08
CA MET A 104 21.41 17.30 -13.56
C MET A 104 21.54 16.51 -14.87
N ASP A 105 22.34 16.98 -15.80
CA ASP A 105 22.60 16.32 -17.08
C ASP A 105 23.34 14.98 -16.85
N PHE A 106 24.31 14.95 -15.94
CA PHE A 106 24.98 13.70 -15.54
C PHE A 106 24.00 12.67 -14.97
N ILE A 107 23.17 13.05 -13.98
CA ILE A 107 22.19 12.14 -13.35
C ILE A 107 21.19 11.61 -14.38
N LYS A 108 20.72 12.47 -15.29
CA LYS A 108 19.80 12.08 -16.36
C LYS A 108 20.44 11.02 -17.27
N ASN A 109 21.60 11.29 -17.80
CA ASN A 109 22.35 10.38 -18.68
C ASN A 109 22.71 9.06 -17.96
N PHE A 110 23.13 9.15 -16.69
CA PHE A 110 23.45 7.98 -15.88
C PHE A 110 22.24 7.06 -15.70
N THR A 111 21.07 7.63 -15.38
CA THR A 111 19.85 6.86 -15.13
C THR A 111 19.25 6.29 -16.41
N GLU A 112 19.42 6.96 -17.56
CA GLU A 112 19.01 6.45 -18.87
C GLU A 112 19.86 5.23 -19.29
N ASN A 113 21.18 5.29 -19.05
CA ASN A 113 22.13 4.24 -19.42
C ASN A 113 22.12 3.05 -18.41
N VAL A 114 21.88 3.31 -17.13
CA VAL A 114 21.86 2.31 -16.07
C VAL A 114 20.41 2.14 -15.59
N SER A 115 19.80 1.01 -15.92
CA SER A 115 18.43 0.71 -15.44
C SER A 115 18.42 0.45 -13.94
N ILE A 116 18.37 1.54 -13.15
CA ILE A 116 18.29 1.44 -11.69
C ILE A 116 16.87 1.05 -11.30
N MET A 117 16.76 -0.02 -10.51
CA MET A 117 15.47 -0.54 -10.04
C MET A 117 15.32 -0.28 -8.54
N THR A 118 14.16 0.25 -8.16
CA THR A 118 13.75 0.38 -6.76
C THR A 118 12.76 -0.72 -6.42
N LYS A 119 12.94 -1.35 -5.26
CA LYS A 119 12.03 -2.37 -4.73
C LYS A 119 11.23 -1.82 -3.58
N SER A 120 9.91 -2.01 -3.65
CA SER A 120 8.98 -1.70 -2.56
C SER A 120 8.36 -3.00 -2.03
N PHE A 121 8.29 -3.13 -0.71
CA PHE A 121 7.78 -4.31 -0.03
C PHE A 121 6.48 -3.95 0.66
N PHE A 122 5.41 -4.64 0.31
CA PHE A 122 4.09 -4.44 0.89
C PHE A 122 3.64 -5.72 1.59
N VAL A 123 3.09 -5.56 2.78
CA VAL A 123 2.40 -6.63 3.49
C VAL A 123 0.91 -6.30 3.50
N VAL A 124 0.12 -7.14 2.84
CA VAL A 124 -1.34 -7.02 2.80
C VAL A 124 -1.92 -7.83 3.93
N VAL A 125 -2.69 -7.19 4.78
CA VAL A 125 -3.32 -7.75 5.95
C VAL A 125 -4.82 -7.82 5.72
N PRO A 126 -5.41 -9.00 5.45
CA PRO A 126 -6.85 -9.14 5.26
C PRO A 126 -7.58 -9.33 6.59
N TYR A 127 -8.80 -8.85 6.62
CA TYR A 127 -9.78 -9.18 7.63
C TYR A 127 -11.12 -9.52 6.98
N THR A 128 -11.52 -10.77 7.09
CA THR A 128 -12.84 -11.20 6.66
C THR A 128 -13.57 -11.69 7.90
N PRO A 129 -14.68 -11.05 8.29
CA PRO A 129 -15.48 -11.55 9.40
C PRO A 129 -15.94 -12.96 9.04
N LYS A 130 -15.83 -13.89 10.00
CA LYS A 130 -16.50 -15.19 9.86
C LYS A 130 -18.00 -14.92 9.91
N THR A 131 -18.61 -14.73 8.76
CA THR A 131 -20.08 -14.80 8.66
C THR A 131 -20.44 -16.23 9.01
N ILE A 132 -20.91 -16.44 10.24
CA ILE A 132 -21.71 -17.61 10.54
C ILE A 132 -22.93 -17.43 9.65
N ASN A 133 -23.01 -18.16 8.56
CA ASN A 133 -24.20 -18.27 7.73
C ASN A 133 -25.29 -18.98 8.57
N LEU A 134 -25.82 -18.28 9.56
CA LEU A 134 -27.17 -18.50 10.00
C LEU A 134 -28.02 -18.13 8.78
N GLN A 135 -28.65 -19.13 8.19
CA GLN A 135 -29.61 -19.00 7.10
C GLN A 135 -30.59 -17.88 7.41
N ASN A 136 -30.23 -16.64 7.07
CA ASN A 136 -31.02 -15.43 7.33
C ASN A 136 -32.08 -15.20 6.25
N GLY A 137 -32.50 -16.26 5.55
CA GLY A 137 -33.63 -16.17 4.59
C GLY A 137 -35.00 -15.99 5.24
N ILE A 138 -35.14 -16.15 6.56
CA ILE A 138 -36.45 -16.09 7.23
C ILE A 138 -36.61 -14.79 8.08
N LEU A 139 -35.50 -14.21 8.55
CA LEU A 139 -35.54 -13.00 9.39
C LEU A 139 -35.53 -11.70 8.60
N ASP A 140 -35.00 -11.67 7.36
CA ASP A 140 -34.99 -10.47 6.52
C ASP A 140 -36.41 -10.01 6.12
N ASN A 141 -37.39 -10.91 6.03
CA ASN A 141 -38.76 -10.56 5.73
C ASN A 141 -39.54 -9.99 6.93
N LEU A 142 -39.06 -10.15 8.17
CA LEU A 142 -39.71 -9.63 9.38
C LEU A 142 -39.19 -8.23 9.77
N PHE A 143 -38.04 -7.82 9.27
CA PHE A 143 -37.42 -6.52 9.61
C PHE A 143 -37.39 -5.51 8.46
N SER A 144 -38.17 -5.67 7.41
CA SER A 144 -38.19 -4.82 6.22
C SER A 144 -38.70 -3.38 6.43
N LYS A 145 -38.82 -2.92 7.67
CA LYS A 145 -39.25 -1.54 8.03
C LYS A 145 -38.21 -0.78 8.87
N LYS A 146 -36.93 -1.15 8.86
CA LYS A 146 -35.93 -0.28 9.51
C LYS A 146 -35.68 0.98 8.67
N ASN A 147 -35.79 2.13 9.34
CA ASN A 147 -35.51 3.43 8.75
C ASN A 147 -34.09 3.46 8.14
N ARG A 148 -33.95 4.07 6.97
CA ARG A 148 -32.68 4.21 6.22
C ARG A 148 -31.53 4.82 7.06
N ALA A 149 -31.86 5.58 8.11
CA ALA A 149 -30.92 6.14 9.08
C ALA A 149 -30.32 5.07 10.00
N GLU A 150 -31.16 4.19 10.57
CA GLU A 150 -30.71 3.10 11.46
C GLU A 150 -29.84 2.08 10.72
N LEU A 151 -30.13 1.81 9.44
CA LEU A 151 -29.30 0.94 8.61
C LEU A 151 -27.91 1.54 8.35
N LYS A 152 -27.81 2.86 8.16
CA LYS A 152 -26.51 3.54 7.99
C LYS A 152 -25.71 3.56 9.29
N GLU A 153 -26.34 3.73 10.43
CA GLU A 153 -25.67 3.67 11.74
C GLU A 153 -25.19 2.26 12.06
N ALA A 154 -25.99 1.25 11.82
CA ALA A 154 -25.59 -0.14 11.98
C ALA A 154 -24.41 -0.53 11.08
N GLN A 155 -24.39 -0.04 9.82
CA GLN A 155 -23.26 -0.25 8.90
C GLN A 155 -22.00 0.48 9.35
N LYS A 156 -22.12 1.66 9.96
CA LYS A 156 -20.94 2.37 10.51
C LYS A 156 -20.36 1.63 11.71
N VAL A 157 -21.20 1.17 12.64
CA VAL A 157 -20.76 0.42 13.82
C VAL A 157 -20.07 -0.87 13.40
N ASP A 158 -20.64 -1.63 12.46
CA ASP A 158 -20.05 -2.86 11.91
C ASP A 158 -18.70 -2.58 11.22
N PHE A 159 -18.59 -1.47 10.50
CA PHE A 159 -17.32 -1.06 9.88
C PHE A 159 -16.26 -0.72 10.92
N GLU A 160 -16.59 0.07 11.95
CA GLU A 160 -15.63 0.47 13.00
C GLU A 160 -15.15 -0.75 13.81
N GLU A 161 -16.03 -1.69 14.10
CA GLU A 161 -15.66 -2.93 14.78
C GLU A 161 -14.67 -3.76 13.93
N LYS A 162 -14.97 -3.96 12.65
CA LYS A 162 -14.08 -4.66 11.71
C LYS A 162 -12.76 -3.94 11.52
N LYS A 163 -12.79 -2.61 11.46
CA LYS A 163 -11.59 -1.77 11.36
C LYS A 163 -10.70 -1.95 12.59
N SER A 164 -11.28 -1.92 13.78
CA SER A 164 -10.53 -2.14 15.03
C SER A 164 -9.83 -3.50 15.05
N GLN A 165 -10.50 -4.56 14.62
CA GLN A 165 -9.90 -5.89 14.50
C GLN A 165 -8.78 -5.95 13.46
N LEU A 166 -8.94 -5.25 12.35
CA LEU A 166 -7.91 -5.14 11.32
C LEU A 166 -6.70 -4.35 11.84
N GLU A 167 -6.90 -3.26 12.57
CA GLU A 167 -5.84 -2.44 13.18
C GLU A 167 -5.02 -3.24 14.21
N GLN A 168 -5.66 -4.10 14.98
CA GLN A 168 -4.97 -5.03 15.88
C GLN A 168 -4.03 -5.96 15.10
N ARG A 169 -4.49 -6.55 13.99
CA ARG A 169 -3.65 -7.37 13.11
C ARG A 169 -2.47 -6.59 12.53
N VAL A 170 -2.73 -5.36 12.06
CA VAL A 170 -1.68 -4.47 11.55
C VAL A 170 -0.64 -4.19 12.63
N SER A 171 -1.06 -3.93 13.86
CA SER A 171 -0.16 -3.72 15.00
C SER A 171 0.74 -4.94 15.26
N VAL A 172 0.18 -6.15 15.22
CA VAL A 172 0.96 -7.40 15.37
C VAL A 172 2.02 -7.51 14.27
N ILE A 173 1.66 -7.19 13.01
CA ILE A 173 2.59 -7.20 11.88
C ILE A 173 3.72 -6.17 12.08
N GLN A 174 3.37 -4.95 12.46
CA GLN A 174 4.35 -3.87 12.66
C GLN A 174 5.32 -4.20 13.82
N GLN A 175 4.81 -4.75 14.91
CA GLN A 175 5.63 -5.19 16.05
C GLN A 175 6.56 -6.34 15.66
N GLY A 176 6.04 -7.34 14.95
CA GLY A 176 6.83 -8.49 14.49
C GLY A 176 7.93 -8.09 13.52
N LEU A 177 7.63 -7.23 12.54
CA LEU A 177 8.63 -6.69 11.62
C LEU A 177 9.65 -5.81 12.36
N GLY A 178 9.19 -5.01 13.34
CA GLY A 178 10.05 -4.18 14.19
C GLY A 178 11.04 -5.01 14.99
N ALA A 179 10.63 -6.15 15.54
CA ALA A 179 11.52 -7.10 16.22
C ALA A 179 12.62 -7.64 15.30
N CYS A 180 12.34 -7.77 13.99
CA CYS A 180 13.35 -8.15 12.99
C CYS A 180 14.23 -6.97 12.52
N GLY A 181 14.04 -5.77 13.08
CA GLY A 181 14.73 -4.55 12.68
C GLY A 181 14.22 -3.93 11.37
N ILE A 182 13.04 -4.31 10.92
CA ILE A 182 12.39 -3.79 9.71
C ILE A 182 11.40 -2.68 10.11
N LYS A 183 11.65 -1.46 9.66
CA LYS A 183 10.71 -0.35 9.83
C LYS A 183 9.52 -0.55 8.90
N SER A 184 8.32 -0.38 9.41
CA SER A 184 7.09 -0.53 8.63
C SER A 184 6.06 0.52 9.05
N ALA A 185 5.22 0.93 8.10
CA ALA A 185 4.13 1.88 8.31
C ALA A 185 2.89 1.43 7.53
N GLN A 186 1.72 1.60 8.12
CA GLN A 186 0.47 1.41 7.39
C GLN A 186 0.27 2.56 6.40
N LEU A 187 -0.16 2.25 5.19
CA LEU A 187 -0.46 3.25 4.17
C LEU A 187 -1.78 3.98 4.48
N GLY A 188 -1.76 5.29 4.31
CA GLY A 188 -2.97 6.12 4.34
C GLY A 188 -3.81 5.98 3.06
N THR A 189 -4.96 6.65 3.03
CA THR A 189 -5.91 6.56 1.90
C THR A 189 -5.28 7.01 0.58
N GLU A 190 -4.58 8.14 0.57
CA GLU A 190 -3.93 8.69 -0.64
C GLU A 190 -2.81 7.76 -1.14
N GLU A 191 -2.00 7.24 -0.22
CA GLU A 191 -0.89 6.32 -0.53
C GLU A 191 -1.40 5.00 -1.11
N VAL A 192 -2.49 4.46 -0.56
CA VAL A 192 -3.13 3.24 -1.10
C VAL A 192 -3.64 3.47 -2.52
N VAL A 193 -4.30 4.61 -2.78
CA VAL A 193 -4.78 4.98 -4.11
C VAL A 193 -3.60 5.13 -5.07
N GLU A 194 -2.50 5.76 -4.65
CA GLU A 194 -1.28 5.89 -5.45
C GLU A 194 -0.67 4.52 -5.81
N VAL A 195 -0.61 3.60 -4.84
CA VAL A 195 -0.11 2.23 -5.08
C VAL A 195 -0.96 1.53 -6.14
N PHE A 196 -2.29 1.58 -6.04
CA PHE A 196 -3.18 0.98 -7.02
C PHE A 196 -3.09 1.66 -8.39
N TYR A 197 -3.03 2.98 -8.42
CA TYR A 197 -2.84 3.71 -9.68
C TYR A 197 -1.58 3.23 -10.41
N LYS A 198 -0.46 3.14 -9.70
CA LYS A 198 0.81 2.64 -10.24
C LYS A 198 0.76 1.17 -10.68
N VAL A 199 -0.06 0.35 -10.03
CA VAL A 199 -0.24 -1.07 -10.40
C VAL A 199 -1.08 -1.21 -11.66
N PHE A 200 -2.18 -0.47 -11.76
CA PHE A 200 -3.11 -0.59 -12.88
C PHE A 200 -2.68 0.19 -14.13
N ASN A 201 -1.76 1.16 -13.99
CA ASN A 201 -1.26 1.97 -15.09
C ASN A 201 0.28 1.81 -15.23
N PRO A 202 0.77 0.63 -15.64
CA PRO A 202 2.18 0.41 -15.86
C PRO A 202 2.65 1.26 -17.05
N GLY A 203 3.58 2.19 -16.81
CA GLY A 203 4.13 3.10 -17.84
C GLY A 203 3.70 4.56 -17.67
N GLU A 204 2.61 4.86 -17.00
CA GLU A 204 2.28 6.20 -16.57
C GLU A 204 2.96 6.48 -15.23
N LEU A 205 4.15 7.09 -15.30
CA LEU A 205 4.93 7.38 -14.08
C LEU A 205 4.38 8.58 -13.30
N GLU A 206 3.52 9.42 -13.92
CA GLU A 206 2.94 10.62 -13.29
C GLU A 206 1.60 11.01 -13.91
N GLY A 207 0.53 10.35 -13.53
CA GLY A 207 -0.77 10.98 -13.58
C GLY A 207 -1.02 11.67 -12.24
N LYS A 208 -1.16 13.00 -12.18
CA LYS A 208 -1.81 13.64 -11.05
C LYS A 208 -3.19 13.02 -10.97
N ILE A 209 -3.44 12.26 -9.91
CA ILE A 209 -4.76 11.71 -9.63
C ILE A 209 -5.69 12.91 -9.45
N LYS A 210 -6.52 13.20 -10.44
CA LYS A 210 -7.64 14.10 -10.26
C LYS A 210 -8.69 13.28 -9.49
N LEU A 211 -8.76 13.51 -8.20
CA LEU A 211 -9.90 13.10 -7.39
C LEU A 211 -11.05 14.06 -7.78
N GLU A 212 -11.98 13.60 -8.62
CA GLU A 212 -13.27 14.23 -8.85
C GLU A 212 -14.26 13.85 -7.76
#